data_829f1771e37d15419504b94403f12a52
#
_entry.id   829f1771e37d15419504b94403f12a52
#
_cell.length_a   1.000
_cell.length_b   1.000
_cell.length_c   1.000
_cell.angle_alpha   90.00
_cell.angle_beta   90.00
_cell.angle_gamma   90.00
#
_symmetry.space_group_name_H-M   'P 1'
#
loop_
_entity.id
_entity.type
_entity.pdbx_description
1 polymer ?
#
loop_
_entity_poly.entity_id
_entity_poly.type
_entity_poly.pdbx_seq_one_letter_code
_entity_poly.pdbx_strand_id
1 'polypeptide(L)'
;MSDLGTSLSLAASGMQAQANRLRHVSENIANADTPGYHRKTISFQELADGTGVETGPVRLDRKALTRIYDPGHPLADETGHYDGSNVDLVTEVADAREAQRSYEANLRMFDQARQMAQSLFDILRK
;
A
#
# COMPACT_ATOMS: atom_id res chain seq x y z
N MET A 1 -7.49 -10.45 28.36
CA MET A 1 -8.51 -9.80 27.50
C MET A 1 -7.96 -8.63 26.72
N SER A 2 -7.20 -7.73 27.36
CA SER A 2 -6.53 -6.64 26.64
C SER A 2 -5.60 -7.15 25.55
N ASP A 3 -4.92 -8.28 25.77
CA ASP A 3 -3.98 -8.84 24.79
C ASP A 3 -4.67 -9.30 23.51
N LEU A 4 -5.86 -9.90 23.62
CA LEU A 4 -6.64 -10.29 22.43
C LEU A 4 -7.17 -9.05 21.69
N GLY A 5 -7.66 -8.05 22.44
CA GLY A 5 -8.10 -6.79 21.87
C GLY A 5 -6.96 -6.08 21.16
N THR A 6 -5.77 -6.06 21.76
CA THR A 6 -4.57 -5.48 21.15
C THR A 6 -4.18 -6.25 19.89
N SER A 7 -4.22 -7.57 19.92
CA SER A 7 -3.90 -8.39 18.73
C SER A 7 -4.85 -8.12 17.58
N LEU A 8 -6.16 -8.00 17.87
CA LEU A 8 -7.16 -7.65 16.86
C LEU A 8 -6.90 -6.25 16.27
N SER A 9 -6.58 -5.29 17.13
CA SER A 9 -6.29 -3.92 16.69
C SER A 9 -5.01 -3.86 15.84
N LEU A 10 -3.97 -4.57 16.25
CA LEU A 10 -2.71 -4.64 15.49
C LEU A 10 -2.95 -5.22 14.10
N ALA A 11 -3.65 -6.35 14.03
CA ALA A 11 -3.93 -7.00 12.75
C ALA A 11 -4.82 -6.13 11.86
N ALA A 12 -5.83 -5.49 12.43
CA ALA A 12 -6.71 -4.59 11.67
C ALA A 12 -5.96 -3.37 11.13
N SER A 13 -5.08 -2.78 11.94
CA SER A 13 -4.27 -1.63 11.50
C SER A 13 -3.30 -2.03 10.39
N GLY A 14 -2.71 -3.22 10.48
CA GLY A 14 -1.84 -3.75 9.43
C GLY A 14 -2.60 -3.97 8.12
N MET A 15 -3.81 -4.51 8.19
CA MET A 15 -4.66 -4.67 7.00
C MET A 15 -5.00 -3.32 6.37
N GLN A 16 -5.35 -2.33 7.18
CA GLN A 16 -5.67 -0.99 6.70
C GLN A 16 -4.48 -0.34 6.01
N ALA A 17 -3.30 -0.46 6.60
CA ALA A 17 -2.07 0.09 6.03
C ALA A 17 -1.75 -0.56 4.68
N GLN A 18 -1.86 -1.88 4.57
CA GLN A 18 -1.61 -2.58 3.32
C GLN A 18 -2.67 -2.30 2.26
N ALA A 19 -3.93 -2.11 2.66
CA ALA A 19 -4.99 -1.71 1.74
C ALA A 19 -4.70 -0.32 1.15
N ASN A 20 -4.22 0.62 1.96
CA ASN A 20 -3.82 1.94 1.49
C ASN A 20 -2.65 1.84 0.50
N ARG A 21 -1.67 1.00 0.80
CA ARG A 21 -0.55 0.75 -0.10
C ARG A 21 -1.01 0.20 -1.44
N LEU A 22 -1.89 -0.80 -1.43
CA LEU A 22 -2.46 -1.40 -2.65
C LEU A 22 -3.18 -0.35 -3.49
N ARG A 23 -3.91 0.56 -2.86
CA ARG A 23 -4.61 1.62 -3.58
C ARG A 23 -3.62 2.52 -4.33
N HIS A 24 -2.51 2.91 -3.68
CA HIS A 24 -1.51 3.77 -4.34
C HIS A 24 -0.75 3.02 -5.43
N VAL A 25 -0.45 1.75 -5.22
CA VAL A 25 0.15 0.91 -6.26
C VAL A 25 -0.78 0.81 -7.46
N SER A 26 -2.07 0.61 -7.23
CA SER A 26 -3.08 0.55 -8.30
C SER A 26 -3.17 1.87 -9.08
N GLU A 27 -3.11 3.00 -8.37
CA GLU A 27 -3.06 4.32 -9.01
C GLU A 27 -1.80 4.47 -9.87
N ASN A 28 -0.65 4.03 -9.37
CA ASN A 28 0.61 4.08 -10.11
C ASN A 28 0.51 3.25 -11.39
N ILE A 29 -0.02 2.05 -11.30
CA ILE A 29 -0.19 1.18 -12.47
C ILE A 29 -1.14 1.82 -13.49
N ALA A 30 -2.26 2.35 -13.02
CA ALA A 30 -3.25 2.99 -13.88
C ALA A 30 -2.67 4.21 -14.61
N ASN A 31 -1.70 4.88 -14.02
CA ASN A 31 -1.09 6.10 -14.56
C ASN A 31 0.32 5.90 -15.12
N ALA A 32 0.72 4.64 -15.36
CA ALA A 32 2.06 4.33 -15.86
C ALA A 32 2.38 5.04 -17.18
N ASP A 33 1.37 5.27 -18.02
CA ASP A 33 1.52 5.94 -19.30
C ASP A 33 1.02 7.39 -19.29
N THR A 34 0.69 7.93 -18.12
CA THR A 34 0.22 9.32 -18.00
C THR A 34 1.42 10.27 -18.03
N PRO A 35 1.48 11.20 -19.01
CA PRO A 35 2.59 12.14 -19.08
C PRO A 35 2.71 12.98 -17.80
N GLY A 36 3.94 13.12 -17.32
CA GLY A 36 4.23 13.91 -16.13
C GLY A 36 3.86 13.28 -14.81
N TYR A 37 3.43 12.03 -14.80
CA TYR A 37 3.00 11.36 -13.56
C TYR A 37 4.20 10.89 -12.74
N HIS A 38 4.19 11.25 -11.46
CA HIS A 38 5.14 10.74 -10.47
C HIS A 38 4.46 9.68 -9.61
N ARG A 39 5.11 8.54 -9.46
CA ARG A 39 4.55 7.47 -8.65
C ARG A 39 4.38 7.94 -7.21
N LYS A 40 3.29 7.49 -6.58
CA LYS A 40 3.01 7.77 -5.18
C LYS A 40 3.61 6.68 -4.31
N THR A 41 4.21 7.10 -3.22
CA THR A 41 4.74 6.21 -2.19
C THR A 41 4.19 6.61 -0.84
N ILE A 42 4.07 5.64 0.05
CA ILE A 42 3.70 5.88 1.44
C ILE A 42 4.67 5.15 2.34
N SER A 43 4.89 5.70 3.52
CA SER A 43 5.64 5.03 4.57
C SER A 43 4.68 4.47 5.61
N PHE A 44 5.13 3.49 6.36
CA PHE A 44 4.40 2.96 7.51
C PHE A 44 5.04 3.49 8.77
N GLN A 45 4.20 3.85 9.74
CA GLN A 45 4.63 4.39 11.01
C GLN A 45 3.94 3.61 12.12
N GLU A 46 4.68 3.33 13.17
CA GLU A 46 4.09 2.75 14.37
C GLU A 46 3.31 3.84 15.11
N LEU A 47 2.12 3.48 15.58
CA LEU A 47 1.35 4.38 16.42
C LEU A 47 2.10 4.65 17.73
N ALA A 48 1.99 5.89 18.25
CA ALA A 48 2.74 6.35 19.42
C ALA A 48 2.47 5.49 20.67
N ASP A 49 1.27 4.90 20.76
CA ASP A 49 0.89 4.04 21.88
C ASP A 49 1.26 2.57 21.67
N GLY A 50 1.91 2.22 20.55
CA GLY A 50 2.31 0.85 20.23
C GLY A 50 1.17 -0.10 19.88
N THR A 51 -0.04 0.41 19.63
CA THR A 51 -1.22 -0.41 19.36
C THR A 51 -1.42 -0.75 17.89
N GLY A 52 -0.52 -0.33 17.02
CA GLY A 52 -0.64 -0.66 15.61
C GLY A 52 0.24 0.19 14.73
N VAL A 53 -0.07 0.15 13.44
CA VAL A 53 0.64 0.91 12.41
C VAL A 53 -0.35 1.80 11.67
N GLU A 54 0.16 2.89 11.14
CA GLU A 54 -0.60 3.78 10.26
C GLU A 54 0.26 4.15 9.06
N THR A 55 -0.39 4.62 8.00
CA THR A 55 0.35 5.13 6.85
C THR A 55 0.69 6.59 7.07
N GLY A 56 1.91 6.95 6.70
CA GLY A 56 2.35 8.33 6.69
C GLY A 56 1.77 9.11 5.51
N PRO A 57 2.17 10.36 5.34
CA PRO A 57 1.69 11.16 4.22
C PRO A 57 2.13 10.56 2.88
N VAL A 58 1.28 10.73 1.88
CA VAL A 58 1.59 10.31 0.51
C VAL A 58 2.68 11.24 -0.03
N ARG A 59 3.70 10.64 -0.62
CA ARG A 59 4.80 11.39 -1.24
C ARG A 59 4.89 11.02 -2.72
N LEU A 60 5.30 11.99 -3.52
CA LEU A 60 5.61 11.75 -4.92
C LEU A 60 7.09 11.38 -5.03
N ASP A 61 7.37 10.28 -5.72
CA ASP A 61 8.74 9.86 -6.00
C ASP A 61 9.38 10.89 -6.95
N ARG A 62 10.53 11.42 -6.57
CA ARG A 62 11.23 12.46 -7.33
C ARG A 62 12.20 11.90 -8.37
N LYS A 63 12.23 10.60 -8.55
CA LYS A 63 13.05 9.98 -9.58
C LYS A 63 12.69 10.57 -10.94
N ALA A 64 13.67 10.70 -11.82
CA ALA A 64 13.47 11.29 -13.15
C ALA A 64 12.39 10.55 -13.92
N LEU A 65 11.55 11.32 -14.61
CA LEU A 65 10.53 10.77 -15.50
C LEU A 65 11.20 10.17 -16.74
N THR A 66 10.56 9.13 -17.28
CA THR A 66 11.05 8.50 -18.52
C THR A 66 10.86 9.43 -19.69
N ARG A 67 11.91 9.66 -20.46
CA ARG A 67 11.84 10.45 -21.70
C ARG A 67 11.39 9.55 -22.84
N ILE A 68 10.29 9.91 -23.49
CA ILE A 68 9.69 9.13 -24.56
C ILE A 68 9.82 9.87 -25.87
N TYR A 69 10.34 9.18 -26.89
CA TYR A 69 10.46 9.75 -28.23
C TYR A 69 9.18 9.51 -29.01
N ASP A 70 8.46 10.59 -29.27
CA ASP A 70 7.24 10.62 -30.08
C ASP A 70 7.05 12.04 -30.61
N PRO A 71 7.67 12.37 -31.76
CA PRO A 71 7.62 13.73 -32.30
C PRO A 71 6.23 14.25 -32.62
N GLY A 72 5.28 13.33 -32.87
CA GLY A 72 3.89 13.69 -33.15
C GLY A 72 3.05 13.94 -31.90
N HIS A 73 3.62 13.72 -30.71
CA HIS A 73 2.89 13.90 -29.46
C HIS A 73 2.71 15.40 -29.15
N PRO A 74 1.50 15.81 -28.66
CA PRO A 74 1.26 17.23 -28.35
C PRO A 74 2.24 17.83 -27.33
N LEU A 75 2.81 17.02 -26.45
CA LEU A 75 3.76 17.47 -25.43
C LEU A 75 5.22 17.31 -25.85
N ALA A 76 5.50 16.85 -27.08
CA ALA A 76 6.86 16.68 -27.55
C ALA A 76 7.60 18.02 -27.64
N ASP A 77 8.86 18.02 -27.19
CA ASP A 77 9.73 19.19 -27.30
C ASP A 77 10.42 19.25 -28.67
N GLU A 78 11.40 20.16 -28.82
CA GLU A 78 12.15 20.33 -30.07
C GLU A 78 12.91 19.06 -30.47
N THR A 79 13.30 18.22 -29.50
CA THR A 79 14.01 16.97 -29.77
C THR A 79 13.07 15.82 -30.09
N GLY A 80 11.75 16.04 -30.05
CA GLY A 80 10.73 15.03 -30.29
C GLY A 80 10.46 14.14 -29.07
N HIS A 81 10.89 14.56 -27.90
CA HIS A 81 10.67 13.80 -26.65
C HIS A 81 9.69 14.52 -25.73
N TYR A 82 8.98 13.75 -24.93
CA TYR A 82 8.20 14.27 -23.82
C TYR A 82 8.42 13.43 -22.56
N ASP A 83 8.07 13.99 -21.40
CA ASP A 83 8.20 13.31 -20.13
C ASP A 83 7.01 12.38 -19.93
N GLY A 84 7.26 11.08 -19.77
CA GLY A 84 6.26 10.10 -19.35
C GLY A 84 6.13 10.08 -17.85
N SER A 85 5.99 8.89 -17.28
CA SER A 85 5.95 8.71 -15.82
C SER A 85 7.26 8.15 -15.31
N ASN A 86 7.40 8.09 -13.98
CA ASN A 86 8.49 7.34 -13.35
C ASN A 86 8.02 6.01 -12.76
N VAL A 87 6.86 5.51 -13.20
CA VAL A 87 6.34 4.22 -12.77
C VAL A 87 7.08 3.09 -13.48
N ASP A 88 7.58 2.14 -12.70
CA ASP A 88 8.15 0.89 -13.20
C ASP A 88 7.17 -0.23 -12.87
N LEU A 89 6.54 -0.80 -13.88
CA LEU A 89 5.49 -1.81 -13.70
C LEU A 89 5.99 -3.05 -12.95
N VAL A 90 7.25 -3.44 -13.15
CA VAL A 90 7.82 -4.59 -12.42
C VAL A 90 7.87 -4.28 -10.93
N THR A 91 8.33 -3.10 -10.56
CA THR A 91 8.37 -2.65 -9.17
C THR A 91 6.97 -2.59 -8.57
N GLU A 92 6.01 -2.02 -9.30
CA GLU A 92 4.63 -1.89 -8.81
C GLU A 92 3.96 -3.25 -8.61
N VAL A 93 4.16 -4.19 -9.53
CA VAL A 93 3.62 -5.55 -9.37
C VAL A 93 4.24 -6.25 -8.18
N ALA A 94 5.56 -6.11 -7.98
CA ALA A 94 6.23 -6.67 -6.80
C ALA A 94 5.68 -6.07 -5.51
N ASP A 95 5.49 -4.76 -5.46
CA ASP A 95 4.91 -4.06 -4.31
C ASP A 95 3.48 -4.52 -4.05
N ALA A 96 2.68 -4.69 -5.10
CA ALA A 96 1.31 -5.17 -4.98
C ALA A 96 1.25 -6.58 -4.38
N ARG A 97 2.12 -7.46 -4.84
CA ARG A 97 2.17 -8.84 -4.33
C ARG A 97 2.61 -8.88 -2.87
N GLU A 98 3.58 -8.06 -2.50
CA GLU A 98 4.04 -7.96 -1.11
C GLU A 98 2.93 -7.41 -0.21
N ALA A 99 2.26 -6.35 -0.64
CA ALA A 99 1.16 -5.76 0.12
C ALA A 99 0.00 -6.74 0.29
N GLN A 100 -0.34 -7.48 -0.77
CA GLN A 100 -1.40 -8.48 -0.72
C GLN A 100 -1.03 -9.62 0.23
N ARG A 101 0.20 -10.09 0.18
CA ARG A 101 0.69 -11.15 1.07
C ARG A 101 0.64 -10.71 2.53
N SER A 102 1.07 -9.47 2.80
CA SER A 102 1.04 -8.91 4.16
C SER A 102 -0.40 -8.71 4.64
N TYR A 103 -1.29 -8.27 3.76
CA TYR A 103 -2.72 -8.14 4.08
C TYR A 103 -3.30 -9.50 4.48
N GLU A 104 -3.05 -10.54 3.70
CA GLU A 104 -3.54 -11.88 3.99
C GLU A 104 -2.98 -12.43 5.30
N ALA A 105 -1.70 -12.18 5.58
CA ALA A 105 -1.09 -12.60 6.84
C ALA A 105 -1.77 -11.91 8.03
N ASN A 106 -2.05 -10.62 7.94
CA ASN A 106 -2.76 -9.88 8.99
C ASN A 106 -4.19 -10.37 9.14
N LEU A 107 -4.85 -10.72 8.04
CA LEU A 107 -6.20 -11.27 8.08
C LEU A 107 -6.23 -12.59 8.83
N ARG A 108 -5.26 -13.48 8.60
CA ARG A 108 -5.17 -14.75 9.33
C ARG A 108 -4.94 -14.53 10.82
N MET A 109 -4.09 -13.58 11.17
CA MET A 109 -3.84 -13.21 12.56
C MET A 109 -5.11 -12.67 13.22
N PHE A 110 -5.84 -11.83 12.51
CA PHE A 110 -7.11 -11.29 12.96
C PHE A 110 -8.13 -12.40 13.22
N ASP A 111 -8.30 -13.31 12.27
CA ASP A 111 -9.23 -14.43 12.41
C ASP A 111 -8.85 -15.35 13.56
N GLN A 112 -7.58 -15.63 13.74
CA GLN A 112 -7.10 -16.45 14.85
C GLN A 112 -7.39 -15.81 16.19
N ALA A 113 -7.12 -14.52 16.34
CA ALA A 113 -7.41 -13.79 17.57
C ALA A 113 -8.91 -13.74 17.83
N ARG A 114 -9.72 -13.56 16.79
CA ARG A 114 -11.17 -13.57 16.90
C ARG A 114 -11.69 -14.93 17.38
N GLN A 115 -11.17 -16.02 16.83
CA GLN A 115 -11.54 -17.38 17.24
C GLN A 115 -11.16 -17.66 18.69
N MET A 116 -9.99 -17.19 19.11
CA MET A 116 -9.56 -17.31 20.51
C MET A 116 -10.50 -16.56 21.45
N ALA A 117 -10.89 -15.34 21.08
CA ALA A 117 -11.85 -14.56 21.85
C ALA A 117 -13.19 -15.26 21.95
N GLN A 118 -13.66 -15.82 20.84
CA GLN A 118 -14.91 -16.59 20.80
C GLN A 118 -14.84 -17.79 21.73
N SER A 119 -13.75 -18.53 21.69
CA SER A 119 -13.55 -19.71 22.57
C SER A 119 -13.56 -19.33 24.04
N LEU A 120 -12.95 -18.18 24.40
CA LEU A 120 -12.98 -17.68 25.77
C LEU A 120 -14.41 -17.34 26.22
N PHE A 121 -15.16 -16.66 25.35
CA PHE A 121 -16.59 -16.37 25.66
C PHE A 121 -17.40 -17.63 25.88
N ASP A 122 -17.18 -18.65 25.07
CA ASP A 122 -17.89 -19.93 25.18
C ASP A 122 -17.57 -20.61 26.51
N ILE A 123 -16.32 -20.55 26.96
CA ILE A 123 -15.91 -21.09 28.25
C ILE A 123 -16.58 -20.33 29.40
N LEU A 124 -16.64 -19.00 29.32
CA LEU A 124 -17.19 -18.16 30.36
C LEU A 124 -18.71 -18.26 30.47
N ARG A 125 -19.38 -18.69 29.41
CA ARG A 125 -20.84 -18.84 29.38
C ARG A 125 -21.34 -20.13 30.05
N LYS A 126 -20.46 -21.08 30.31
CA LYS A 126 -20.81 -22.38 30.93
C LYS A 126 -20.88 -22.33 32.45
#